data_9eef12d2922b9f7942b78319960da031
#
_entry.id   9eef12d2922b9f7942b78319960da031
#
_cell.length_a   1.000
_cell.length_b   1.000
_cell.length_c   1.000
_cell.angle_alpha   90.00
_cell.angle_beta   90.00
_cell.angle_gamma   90.00
#
_symmetry.space_group_name_H-M   'P 1'
#
loop_
_entity.id
_entity.type
_entity.pdbx_description
1 polymer ?
#
loop_
_entity_poly.entity_id
_entity_poly.type
_entity_poly.pdbx_seq_one_letter_code
_entity_poly.pdbx_strand_id
1 'polypeptide(L)'
;MRALFWCLSLTFLAMPWSAKAAESSRDCADCPLMVTIPGGSFQMGSTDEQINWAVGLGAKSANDLRDEKPQHQVNVQQFSMAVTEVTRDQFDAFVKATGHQAGGPCWVYSKAEFKLVESAANDWRDPGFSQGGNHPVVCVNWNDAKAYVRWLSQKTGKNYRLPTEAEWEYAARAGTATPRFWGWDNSSGCRYANLADFSAAGALNWDRNNQQQVFQCTDGYVYTAPVAQFQANTFGLTDMLGNVWEWTEDCYNASYNGAPTNGSAWLTGDCSLRVIRGGSWSDIPGSVRSAFRVRNDAANRDNFTGFRVARTN
;
A
#
# COMPACT_ATOMS: atom_id res chain seq x y z
N MET A 1 -12.11 -51.06 -51.79
CA MET A 1 -12.85 -49.94 -51.08
C MET A 1 -11.93 -49.35 -50.05
N ARG A 2 -11.40 -48.16 -50.30
CA ARG A 2 -10.55 -47.41 -49.34
C ARG A 2 -11.39 -46.25 -48.82
N ALA A 3 -11.67 -46.23 -47.51
CA ALA A 3 -12.37 -45.15 -46.87
C ALA A 3 -11.36 -44.05 -46.50
N LEU A 4 -11.54 -42.81 -47.02
CA LEU A 4 -10.84 -41.62 -46.62
C LEU A 4 -11.53 -41.04 -45.37
N PHE A 5 -10.79 -40.98 -44.24
CA PHE A 5 -11.19 -40.22 -43.09
C PHE A 5 -10.68 -38.76 -43.24
N TRP A 6 -11.60 -37.80 -43.31
CA TRP A 6 -11.31 -36.39 -43.22
C TRP A 6 -11.26 -35.98 -41.75
N CYS A 7 -10.07 -35.61 -41.26
CA CYS A 7 -9.93 -34.92 -39.98
C CYS A 7 -10.22 -33.42 -40.17
N LEU A 8 -11.36 -32.92 -39.65
CA LEU A 8 -11.58 -31.49 -39.49
C LEU A 8 -10.78 -30.98 -38.29
N SER A 9 -9.72 -30.22 -38.56
CA SER A 9 -8.99 -29.46 -37.53
C SER A 9 -9.77 -28.20 -37.22
N LEU A 10 -10.41 -28.15 -36.03
CA LEU A 10 -10.93 -26.88 -35.46
C LEU A 10 -9.76 -26.06 -34.95
N THR A 11 -9.39 -25.03 -35.68
CA THR A 11 -8.49 -23.97 -35.18
C THR A 11 -9.29 -23.02 -34.30
N PHE A 12 -9.08 -23.12 -32.99
CA PHE A 12 -9.53 -22.08 -32.04
C PHE A 12 -8.67 -20.81 -32.24
N LEU A 13 -9.25 -19.81 -32.88
CA LEU A 13 -8.71 -18.46 -32.89
C LEU A 13 -8.84 -17.87 -31.48
N ALA A 14 -7.73 -17.87 -30.71
CA ALA A 14 -7.63 -17.08 -29.48
C ALA A 14 -7.68 -15.60 -29.87
N MET A 15 -8.80 -14.93 -29.60
CA MET A 15 -8.86 -13.48 -29.69
C MET A 15 -7.91 -12.88 -28.66
N PRO A 16 -7.00 -11.98 -29.04
CA PRO A 16 -6.19 -11.28 -28.07
C PRO A 16 -7.12 -10.42 -27.20
N TRP A 17 -7.12 -10.71 -25.90
CA TRP A 17 -7.76 -9.86 -24.92
C TRP A 17 -6.97 -8.56 -24.86
N SER A 18 -7.44 -7.53 -25.57
CA SER A 18 -6.91 -6.19 -25.48
C SER A 18 -7.27 -5.68 -24.07
N ALA A 19 -6.32 -5.67 -23.15
CA ALA A 19 -6.49 -5.05 -21.87
C ALA A 19 -6.76 -3.55 -22.11
N LYS A 20 -8.04 -3.17 -22.01
CA LYS A 20 -8.43 -1.76 -22.05
C LYS A 20 -7.77 -1.10 -20.85
N ALA A 21 -6.96 -0.05 -21.07
CA ALA A 21 -6.35 0.70 -19.97
C ALA A 21 -7.46 1.09 -18.98
N ALA A 22 -7.20 0.87 -17.69
CA ALA A 22 -8.18 1.18 -16.65
C ALA A 22 -8.55 2.67 -16.75
N GLU A 23 -9.84 2.96 -16.88
CA GLU A 23 -10.33 4.33 -17.04
C GLU A 23 -10.16 5.06 -15.71
N SER A 24 -9.30 6.09 -15.69
CA SER A 24 -9.03 6.89 -14.51
C SER A 24 -9.75 8.23 -14.63
N SER A 25 -10.29 8.72 -13.51
CA SER A 25 -11.04 9.99 -13.45
C SER A 25 -10.80 10.72 -12.14
N ARG A 26 -11.01 12.05 -12.15
CA ARG A 26 -11.06 12.89 -10.96
C ARG A 26 -12.46 13.41 -10.75
N ASP A 27 -12.96 13.40 -9.51
CA ASP A 27 -14.27 13.97 -9.19
C ASP A 27 -14.23 15.49 -8.98
N CYS A 28 -13.04 16.07 -8.79
CA CYS A 28 -12.79 17.53 -8.76
C CYS A 28 -11.31 17.82 -9.07
N ALA A 29 -10.96 19.10 -9.27
CA ALA A 29 -9.60 19.52 -9.64
C ALA A 29 -8.53 19.03 -8.63
N ASP A 30 -8.80 19.18 -7.33
CA ASP A 30 -7.88 18.81 -6.24
C ASP A 30 -8.12 17.37 -5.72
N CYS A 31 -9.09 16.64 -6.31
CA CYS A 31 -9.40 15.29 -5.89
C CYS A 31 -8.30 14.31 -6.32
N PRO A 32 -8.08 13.21 -5.59
CA PRO A 32 -7.24 12.13 -6.05
C PRO A 32 -7.68 11.57 -7.41
N LEU A 33 -6.73 11.14 -8.22
CA LEU A 33 -7.03 10.40 -9.45
C LEU A 33 -7.48 9.00 -9.09
N MET A 34 -8.69 8.63 -9.47
CA MET A 34 -9.30 7.34 -9.14
C MET A 34 -9.27 6.40 -10.34
N VAL A 35 -9.04 5.12 -10.09
CA VAL A 35 -9.18 4.04 -11.07
C VAL A 35 -10.20 3.03 -10.57
N THR A 36 -11.00 2.49 -11.49
CA THR A 36 -11.97 1.44 -11.17
C THR A 36 -11.25 0.09 -11.05
N ILE A 37 -11.35 -0.54 -9.89
CA ILE A 37 -10.84 -1.87 -9.60
C ILE A 37 -11.96 -2.89 -9.87
N PRO A 38 -11.78 -3.83 -10.79
CA PRO A 38 -12.82 -4.83 -11.09
C PRO A 38 -13.07 -5.71 -9.86
N GLY A 39 -14.31 -6.15 -9.69
CA GLY A 39 -14.64 -7.16 -8.69
C GLY A 39 -13.99 -8.50 -9.05
N GLY A 40 -13.69 -9.30 -8.05
CA GLY A 40 -13.06 -10.61 -8.24
C GLY A 40 -12.80 -11.32 -6.93
N SER A 41 -12.10 -12.45 -7.00
CA SER A 41 -11.69 -13.21 -5.82
C SER A 41 -10.18 -13.44 -5.82
N PHE A 42 -9.59 -13.51 -4.63
CA PHE A 42 -8.15 -13.75 -4.46
C PHE A 42 -7.89 -14.51 -3.16
N GLN A 43 -6.64 -14.99 -3.01
CA GLN A 43 -6.15 -15.59 -1.78
C GLN A 43 -5.48 -14.49 -0.94
N MET A 44 -6.13 -14.06 0.14
CA MET A 44 -5.62 -13.09 1.10
C MET A 44 -4.70 -13.76 2.11
N GLY A 45 -3.60 -13.10 2.44
CA GLY A 45 -2.60 -13.61 3.37
C GLY A 45 -1.45 -14.34 2.69
N SER A 46 -0.57 -14.97 3.47
CA SER A 46 0.67 -15.61 3.00
C SER A 46 0.63 -17.12 3.05
N THR A 47 1.29 -17.77 2.07
CA THR A 47 1.69 -19.18 2.14
C THR A 47 2.90 -19.35 3.06
N ASP A 48 3.19 -20.60 3.49
CA ASP A 48 4.42 -20.89 4.24
C ASP A 48 5.68 -20.60 3.42
N GLU A 49 5.64 -20.82 2.10
CA GLU A 49 6.73 -20.47 1.19
C GLU A 49 7.03 -18.96 1.20
N GLN A 50 5.99 -18.12 1.12
CA GLN A 50 6.13 -16.67 1.17
C GLN A 50 6.65 -16.17 2.52
N ILE A 51 6.22 -16.78 3.63
CA ILE A 51 6.72 -16.47 4.96
C ILE A 51 8.21 -16.84 5.08
N ASN A 52 8.59 -18.06 4.66
CA ASN A 52 9.98 -18.49 4.71
C ASN A 52 10.89 -17.62 3.84
N TRP A 53 10.41 -17.23 2.66
CA TRP A 53 11.13 -16.30 1.79
C TRP A 53 11.30 -14.92 2.45
N ALA A 54 10.26 -14.39 3.09
CA ALA A 54 10.32 -13.10 3.79
C ALA A 54 11.32 -13.13 4.96
N VAL A 55 11.35 -14.23 5.73
CA VAL A 55 12.34 -14.44 6.80
C VAL A 55 13.75 -14.46 6.25
N GLY A 56 13.98 -15.09 5.09
CA GLY A 56 15.27 -15.06 4.37
C GLY A 56 15.71 -13.65 3.97
N LEU A 57 14.77 -12.72 3.84
CA LEU A 57 15.01 -11.31 3.50
C LEU A 57 14.85 -10.35 4.69
N GLY A 58 15.10 -10.84 5.90
CA GLY A 58 15.20 -10.02 7.10
C GLY A 58 13.88 -9.78 7.85
N ALA A 59 12.75 -10.29 7.37
CA ALA A 59 11.56 -10.29 8.21
C ALA A 59 11.83 -11.07 9.50
N LYS A 60 11.14 -10.70 10.58
CA LYS A 60 11.29 -11.38 11.86
C LYS A 60 11.07 -12.89 11.73
N SER A 61 10.79 -13.61 12.76
CA SER A 61 10.53 -15.05 12.65
C SER A 61 9.19 -15.33 11.95
N ALA A 62 9.02 -16.57 11.45
CA ALA A 62 7.74 -17.00 10.88
C ALA A 62 6.57 -16.88 11.90
N ASN A 63 6.87 -16.97 13.20
CA ASN A 63 5.87 -16.79 14.25
C ASN A 63 5.38 -15.35 14.36
N ASP A 64 6.23 -14.37 14.04
CA ASP A 64 5.84 -12.94 14.03
C ASP A 64 4.96 -12.58 12.84
N LEU A 65 4.97 -13.42 11.78
CA LEU A 65 4.15 -13.28 10.56
C LEU A 65 2.88 -14.13 10.59
N ARG A 66 2.53 -14.71 11.74
CA ARG A 66 1.34 -15.58 11.88
C ARG A 66 0.02 -14.85 11.68
N ASP A 67 0.01 -13.53 11.83
CA ASP A 67 -1.16 -12.70 11.62
C ASP A 67 -1.54 -12.56 10.13
N GLU A 68 -0.64 -12.96 9.20
CA GLU A 68 -0.94 -13.13 7.78
C GLU A 68 -1.64 -14.48 7.47
N LYS A 69 -2.02 -15.24 8.50
CA LYS A 69 -2.60 -16.59 8.36
C LYS A 69 -3.94 -16.75 9.10
N PRO A 70 -4.77 -17.74 8.70
CA PRO A 70 -4.60 -18.60 7.53
C PRO A 70 -4.79 -17.83 6.22
N GLN A 71 -4.09 -18.26 5.15
CA GLN A 71 -4.44 -17.79 3.81
C GLN A 71 -5.86 -18.25 3.49
N HIS A 72 -6.70 -17.36 2.95
CA HIS A 72 -8.11 -17.64 2.72
C HIS A 72 -8.63 -16.90 1.50
N GLN A 73 -9.67 -17.43 0.89
CA GLN A 73 -10.31 -16.80 -0.27
C GLN A 73 -11.21 -15.65 0.17
N VAL A 74 -11.04 -14.50 -0.50
CA VAL A 74 -11.88 -13.31 -0.31
C VAL A 74 -12.49 -12.90 -1.65
N ASN A 75 -13.77 -12.52 -1.65
CA ASN A 75 -14.48 -11.97 -2.80
C ASN A 75 -14.59 -10.46 -2.62
N VAL A 76 -14.03 -9.69 -3.54
CA VAL A 76 -14.08 -8.23 -3.51
C VAL A 76 -15.06 -7.73 -4.56
N GLN A 77 -15.98 -6.85 -4.15
CA GLN A 77 -16.88 -6.16 -5.09
C GLN A 77 -16.10 -5.11 -5.88
N GLN A 78 -16.63 -4.71 -7.04
CA GLN A 78 -16.07 -3.59 -7.78
C GLN A 78 -16.08 -2.31 -6.94
N PHE A 79 -14.97 -1.59 -6.90
CA PHE A 79 -14.82 -0.31 -6.21
C PHE A 79 -13.85 0.60 -7.00
N SER A 80 -13.69 1.83 -6.58
CA SER A 80 -12.63 2.70 -7.11
C SER A 80 -11.57 2.95 -6.04
N MET A 81 -10.30 3.04 -6.44
CA MET A 81 -9.18 3.34 -5.56
C MET A 81 -8.34 4.48 -6.15
N ALA A 82 -7.78 5.31 -5.30
CA ALA A 82 -6.83 6.33 -5.73
C ALA A 82 -5.59 5.69 -6.33
N VAL A 83 -5.15 6.19 -7.48
CA VAL A 83 -3.96 5.70 -8.19
C VAL A 83 -2.72 5.76 -7.30
N THR A 84 -2.63 6.77 -6.44
CA THR A 84 -1.53 7.05 -5.51
C THR A 84 -2.04 7.24 -4.09
N GLU A 85 -1.13 7.37 -3.14
CA GLU A 85 -1.41 7.91 -1.82
C GLU A 85 -1.94 9.36 -1.93
N VAL A 86 -2.63 9.83 -0.88
CA VAL A 86 -3.03 11.23 -0.76
C VAL A 86 -1.79 12.10 -0.61
N THR A 87 -1.67 13.13 -1.46
CA THR A 87 -0.52 14.03 -1.44
C THR A 87 -0.62 15.11 -0.37
N ARG A 88 0.52 15.71 -0.05
CA ARG A 88 0.60 16.87 0.85
C ARG A 88 -0.29 18.03 0.39
N ASP A 89 -0.30 18.36 -0.91
CA ASP A 89 -1.15 19.42 -1.45
C ASP A 89 -2.63 19.09 -1.32
N GLN A 90 -3.02 17.82 -1.53
CA GLN A 90 -4.41 17.39 -1.35
C GLN A 90 -4.85 17.46 0.11
N PHE A 91 -3.96 17.09 1.03
CA PHE A 91 -4.23 17.19 2.46
C PHE A 91 -4.25 18.64 2.95
N ASP A 92 -3.37 19.49 2.43
CA ASP A 92 -3.35 20.93 2.71
C ASP A 92 -4.65 21.62 2.25
N ALA A 93 -5.16 21.25 1.08
CA ALA A 93 -6.47 21.74 0.59
C ALA A 93 -7.62 21.37 1.55
N PHE A 94 -7.60 20.17 2.11
CA PHE A 94 -8.55 19.73 3.14
C PHE A 94 -8.42 20.57 4.41
N VAL A 95 -7.20 20.73 4.94
CA VAL A 95 -6.95 21.51 6.15
C VAL A 95 -7.40 22.97 5.97
N LYS A 96 -7.06 23.58 4.84
CA LYS A 96 -7.48 24.96 4.51
C LYS A 96 -9.00 25.10 4.40
N ALA A 97 -9.67 24.12 3.81
CA ALA A 97 -11.11 24.15 3.62
C ALA A 97 -11.93 23.93 4.89
N THR A 98 -11.39 23.21 5.86
CA THR A 98 -12.12 22.75 7.06
C THR A 98 -11.63 23.36 8.36
N GLY A 99 -10.41 23.89 8.41
CA GLY A 99 -9.73 24.29 9.64
C GLY A 99 -9.33 23.08 10.51
N HIS A 100 -9.27 21.86 9.93
CA HIS A 100 -8.94 20.64 10.67
C HIS A 100 -7.58 20.75 11.35
N GLN A 101 -7.54 20.43 12.64
CA GLN A 101 -6.33 20.48 13.44
C GLN A 101 -5.55 19.15 13.32
N ALA A 102 -4.96 18.92 12.15
CA ALA A 102 -4.02 17.83 11.95
C ALA A 102 -2.65 18.26 12.47
N GLY A 103 -2.38 18.01 13.70
CA GLY A 103 -1.12 18.36 14.34
C GLY A 103 -0.91 17.55 15.61
N GLY A 104 0.28 17.62 16.16
CA GLY A 104 0.70 16.89 17.34
C GLY A 104 2.04 16.21 17.07
N PRO A 105 2.67 15.63 18.11
CA PRO A 105 3.97 15.00 17.97
C PRO A 105 3.95 13.95 16.85
N CYS A 106 5.03 13.90 16.08
CA CYS A 106 5.25 12.90 15.04
C CYS A 106 6.50 12.09 15.36
N TRP A 107 6.42 10.77 15.23
CA TRP A 107 7.59 9.91 15.32
C TRP A 107 8.42 10.05 14.03
N VAL A 108 9.68 10.49 14.21
CA VAL A 108 10.60 10.73 13.10
C VAL A 108 11.90 9.94 13.30
N TYR A 109 12.52 9.54 12.20
CA TYR A 109 13.83 8.89 12.27
C TYR A 109 14.90 9.93 12.59
N SER A 110 15.53 9.78 13.75
CA SER A 110 16.68 10.59 14.19
C SER A 110 17.98 10.02 13.64
N LYS A 111 18.64 10.73 12.73
CA LYS A 111 19.97 10.38 12.26
C LYS A 111 21.02 10.37 13.34
N ALA A 112 20.87 11.23 14.35
CA ALA A 112 21.83 11.34 15.46
C ALA A 112 21.74 10.17 16.42
N GLU A 113 20.53 9.63 16.61
CA GLU A 113 20.26 8.56 17.57
C GLU A 113 20.08 7.19 16.90
N PHE A 114 20.03 7.13 15.55
CA PHE A 114 19.77 5.94 14.74
C PHE A 114 18.50 5.19 15.16
N LYS A 115 17.47 5.91 15.55
CA LYS A 115 16.18 5.34 16.00
C LYS A 115 15.02 6.30 15.73
N LEU A 116 13.81 5.80 15.88
CA LEU A 116 12.61 6.64 15.93
C LEU A 116 12.55 7.40 17.25
N VAL A 117 12.25 8.69 17.17
CA VAL A 117 12.04 9.59 18.31
C VAL A 117 10.73 10.34 18.12
N GLU A 118 10.01 10.56 19.21
CA GLU A 118 8.83 11.42 19.16
C GLU A 118 9.28 12.89 19.18
N SER A 119 8.79 13.68 18.24
CA SER A 119 9.16 15.08 18.05
C SER A 119 7.93 15.97 18.02
N ALA A 120 7.83 16.86 19.00
CA ALA A 120 6.78 17.88 19.04
C ALA A 120 7.00 19.01 18.01
N ALA A 121 8.19 19.10 17.42
CA ALA A 121 8.52 20.10 16.41
C ALA A 121 8.10 19.66 14.99
N ASN A 122 7.79 18.37 14.80
CA ASN A 122 7.48 17.82 13.49
C ASN A 122 5.99 17.48 13.38
N ASP A 123 5.42 17.75 12.21
CA ASP A 123 4.05 17.41 11.84
C ASP A 123 3.97 17.10 10.33
N TRP A 124 2.77 17.01 9.79
CA TRP A 124 2.56 16.74 8.35
C TRP A 124 3.12 17.84 7.43
N ARG A 125 3.42 19.05 7.93
CA ARG A 125 4.02 20.15 7.17
C ARG A 125 5.54 20.05 7.12
N ASP A 126 6.13 19.54 8.19
CA ASP A 126 7.55 19.28 8.33
C ASP A 126 7.77 17.92 9.00
N PRO A 127 7.85 16.82 8.26
CA PRO A 127 8.03 15.47 8.81
C PRO A 127 9.49 15.15 9.18
N GLY A 128 10.35 16.16 9.33
CA GLY A 128 11.77 16.00 9.64
C GLY A 128 12.66 15.81 8.39
N PHE A 129 12.08 15.94 7.20
CA PHE A 129 12.78 15.96 5.91
C PHE A 129 12.00 16.77 4.87
N SER A 130 12.68 17.21 3.83
CA SER A 130 12.05 18.01 2.77
C SER A 130 11.08 17.19 1.94
N GLN A 131 9.84 17.70 1.78
CA GLN A 131 8.81 17.16 0.91
C GLN A 131 8.23 18.24 0.00
N GLY A 132 8.06 17.94 -1.28
CA GLY A 132 7.22 18.72 -2.20
C GLY A 132 5.73 18.48 -1.97
N GLY A 133 4.87 19.29 -2.59
CA GLY A 133 3.41 19.16 -2.48
C GLY A 133 2.86 17.86 -3.06
N ASN A 134 3.56 17.26 -4.02
CA ASN A 134 3.24 16.00 -4.67
C ASN A 134 3.83 14.75 -3.99
N HIS A 135 4.44 14.88 -2.81
CA HIS A 135 4.80 13.73 -1.98
C HIS A 135 3.58 13.24 -1.19
N PRO A 136 3.56 11.96 -0.74
CA PRO A 136 2.51 11.48 0.14
C PRO A 136 2.51 12.27 1.44
N VAL A 137 1.32 12.58 1.97
CA VAL A 137 1.23 13.15 3.31
C VAL A 137 1.59 12.09 4.34
N VAL A 138 2.44 12.47 5.30
CA VAL A 138 2.85 11.65 6.45
C VAL A 138 2.63 12.44 7.75
N CYS A 139 2.96 11.89 8.90
CA CYS A 139 2.64 12.46 10.22
C CYS A 139 1.13 12.71 10.38
N VAL A 140 0.31 11.86 9.80
CA VAL A 140 -1.15 11.86 9.92
C VAL A 140 -1.62 10.55 10.55
N ASN A 141 -2.56 10.64 11.47
CA ASN A 141 -3.12 9.46 12.12
C ASN A 141 -4.39 8.96 11.39
N TRP A 142 -4.91 7.83 11.85
CA TRP A 142 -6.12 7.24 11.27
C TRP A 142 -7.34 8.18 11.33
N ASN A 143 -7.47 8.96 12.41
CA ASN A 143 -8.58 9.91 12.56
C ASN A 143 -8.47 11.08 11.58
N ASP A 144 -7.25 11.56 11.28
CA ASP A 144 -7.01 12.57 10.26
C ASP A 144 -7.40 12.05 8.86
N ALA A 145 -7.01 10.81 8.54
CA ALA A 145 -7.39 10.15 7.29
C ALA A 145 -8.93 9.98 7.19
N LYS A 146 -9.60 9.59 8.28
CA LYS A 146 -11.08 9.52 8.35
C LYS A 146 -11.74 10.89 8.21
N ALA A 147 -11.16 11.94 8.74
CA ALA A 147 -11.66 13.30 8.57
C ALA A 147 -11.53 13.74 7.10
N TYR A 148 -10.40 13.44 6.46
CA TYR A 148 -10.16 13.71 5.05
C TYR A 148 -11.21 13.04 4.13
N VAL A 149 -11.44 11.74 4.28
CA VAL A 149 -12.41 11.02 3.43
C VAL A 149 -13.85 11.50 3.64
N ARG A 150 -14.22 11.89 4.87
CA ARG A 150 -15.53 12.51 5.13
C ARG A 150 -15.68 13.86 4.42
N TRP A 151 -14.66 14.72 4.50
CA TRP A 151 -14.65 15.99 3.77
C TRP A 151 -14.73 15.78 2.27
N LEU A 152 -13.94 14.83 1.74
CA LEU A 152 -13.92 14.53 0.31
C LEU A 152 -15.28 14.02 -0.17
N SER A 153 -15.96 13.19 0.64
CA SER A 153 -17.31 12.71 0.37
C SER A 153 -18.31 13.86 0.32
N GLN A 154 -18.26 14.79 1.27
CA GLN A 154 -19.14 15.96 1.31
C GLN A 154 -18.88 16.90 0.09
N LYS A 155 -17.62 17.13 -0.23
CA LYS A 155 -17.19 17.98 -1.36
C LYS A 155 -17.67 17.43 -2.71
N THR A 156 -17.68 16.11 -2.87
CA THR A 156 -17.93 15.48 -4.19
C THR A 156 -19.33 14.87 -4.33
N GLY A 157 -20.02 14.66 -3.21
CA GLY A 157 -21.28 13.90 -3.18
C GLY A 157 -21.09 12.40 -3.43
N LYS A 158 -19.83 11.88 -3.37
CA LYS A 158 -19.48 10.48 -3.57
C LYS A 158 -19.12 9.82 -2.24
N ASN A 159 -19.18 8.49 -2.17
CA ASN A 159 -18.87 7.76 -0.94
C ASN A 159 -17.39 7.39 -0.85
N TYR A 160 -16.54 8.37 -0.48
CA TYR A 160 -15.12 8.17 -0.21
C TYR A 160 -14.90 7.59 1.18
N ARG A 161 -13.93 6.71 1.30
CA ARG A 161 -13.55 6.02 2.54
C ARG A 161 -12.09 5.56 2.49
N LEU A 162 -11.57 5.03 3.59
CA LEU A 162 -10.36 4.24 3.53
C LEU A 162 -10.66 2.90 2.81
N PRO A 163 -9.71 2.28 2.14
CA PRO A 163 -9.86 0.91 1.66
C PRO A 163 -10.00 -0.04 2.85
N THR A 164 -10.75 -1.13 2.67
CA THR A 164 -10.64 -2.24 3.60
C THR A 164 -9.29 -2.91 3.42
N GLU A 165 -8.83 -3.64 4.44
CA GLU A 165 -7.57 -4.39 4.35
C GLU A 165 -7.59 -5.38 3.18
N ALA A 166 -8.72 -6.04 2.97
CA ALA A 166 -8.91 -6.98 1.86
C ALA A 166 -8.89 -6.29 0.49
N GLU A 167 -9.55 -5.15 0.35
CA GLU A 167 -9.50 -4.35 -0.88
C GLU A 167 -8.09 -3.86 -1.19
N TRP A 168 -7.37 -3.43 -0.14
CA TRP A 168 -5.99 -2.98 -0.27
C TRP A 168 -5.08 -4.11 -0.79
N GLU A 169 -5.12 -5.30 -0.18
CA GLU A 169 -4.29 -6.44 -0.61
C GLU A 169 -4.68 -6.94 -2.00
N TYR A 170 -5.98 -7.02 -2.32
CA TYR A 170 -6.47 -7.34 -3.65
C TYR A 170 -5.91 -6.38 -4.71
N ALA A 171 -5.98 -5.08 -4.43
CA ALA A 171 -5.47 -4.04 -5.30
C ALA A 171 -3.93 -4.06 -5.43
N ALA A 172 -3.20 -4.32 -4.33
CA ALA A 172 -1.75 -4.44 -4.35
C ALA A 172 -1.28 -5.65 -5.16
N ARG A 173 -1.96 -6.80 -5.04
CA ARG A 173 -1.66 -7.99 -5.82
C ARG A 173 -1.99 -7.84 -7.29
N ALA A 174 -3.04 -7.16 -7.63
CA ALA A 174 -3.50 -6.92 -9.00
C ALA A 174 -3.46 -8.19 -9.89
N GLY A 175 -3.99 -9.30 -9.35
CA GLY A 175 -4.07 -10.59 -10.01
C GLY A 175 -2.87 -11.52 -9.83
N THR A 176 -1.81 -11.10 -9.14
CA THR A 176 -0.65 -11.96 -8.86
C THR A 176 -0.81 -12.75 -7.55
N ALA A 177 -0.17 -13.92 -7.49
CA ALA A 177 -0.06 -14.75 -6.28
C ALA A 177 1.33 -14.64 -5.61
N THR A 178 2.25 -13.87 -6.17
CA THR A 178 3.61 -13.67 -5.68
C THR A 178 3.64 -12.73 -4.45
N PRO A 179 4.72 -12.69 -3.67
CA PRO A 179 4.83 -11.79 -2.51
C PRO A 179 4.65 -10.30 -2.87
N ARG A 180 5.10 -9.91 -4.08
CA ARG A 180 4.96 -8.57 -4.63
C ARG A 180 4.34 -8.66 -6.03
N PHE A 181 3.68 -7.61 -6.48
CA PHE A 181 3.06 -7.63 -7.83
C PHE A 181 4.08 -7.76 -8.97
N TRP A 182 5.36 -7.47 -8.73
CA TRP A 182 6.47 -7.70 -9.66
C TRP A 182 7.19 -9.05 -9.46
N GLY A 183 6.74 -9.90 -8.54
CA GLY A 183 7.27 -11.24 -8.33
C GLY A 183 8.14 -11.38 -7.09
N TRP A 184 9.14 -12.25 -7.18
CA TRP A 184 10.04 -12.64 -6.09
C TRP A 184 11.37 -11.88 -6.10
N ASP A 185 11.71 -11.26 -7.24
CA ASP A 185 13.00 -10.62 -7.41
C ASP A 185 13.14 -9.37 -6.54
N ASN A 186 14.20 -9.32 -5.74
CA ASN A 186 14.52 -8.24 -4.84
C ASN A 186 15.30 -7.10 -5.54
N SER A 187 16.06 -7.41 -6.58
CA SER A 187 16.91 -6.44 -7.27
C SER A 187 16.16 -5.51 -8.21
N SER A 188 14.99 -5.91 -8.69
CA SER A 188 14.14 -5.09 -9.56
C SER A 188 13.23 -4.12 -8.81
N GLY A 189 13.19 -4.18 -7.46
CA GLY A 189 12.23 -3.44 -6.64
C GLY A 189 12.18 -1.94 -6.90
N CYS A 190 13.32 -1.29 -7.06
CA CYS A 190 13.44 0.14 -7.32
C CYS A 190 12.83 0.63 -8.66
N ARG A 191 12.38 -0.27 -9.52
CA ARG A 191 11.59 0.06 -10.72
C ARG A 191 10.12 0.28 -10.39
N TYR A 192 9.66 -0.27 -9.27
CA TYR A 192 8.25 -0.38 -8.90
C TYR A 192 7.89 0.38 -7.63
N ALA A 193 8.91 0.73 -6.80
CA ALA A 193 8.67 1.32 -5.49
C ALA A 193 9.87 2.13 -4.97
N ASN A 194 9.58 3.10 -4.10
CA ASN A 194 10.56 3.77 -3.25
C ASN A 194 10.80 2.91 -1.99
N LEU A 195 12.04 2.52 -1.74
CA LEU A 195 12.41 1.43 -0.84
C LEU A 195 13.62 1.78 0.05
N ALA A 196 13.83 1.01 1.10
CA ALA A 196 15.12 1.01 1.82
C ALA A 196 16.22 0.44 0.90
N ASP A 197 16.83 1.29 0.09
CA ASP A 197 17.74 0.95 -0.99
C ASP A 197 19.15 1.53 -0.80
N PHE A 198 19.97 1.52 -1.82
CA PHE A 198 21.31 2.10 -1.77
C PHE A 198 21.33 3.63 -1.59
N SER A 199 20.27 4.34 -2.01
CA SER A 199 20.14 5.79 -1.82
C SER A 199 19.93 6.11 -0.35
N ALA A 200 18.97 5.44 0.27
CA ALA A 200 18.66 5.56 1.69
C ALA A 200 19.83 5.08 2.54
N ALA A 201 20.43 3.91 2.23
CA ALA A 201 21.53 3.34 2.99
C ALA A 201 22.76 4.27 3.03
N GLY A 202 23.10 4.91 1.90
CA GLY A 202 24.21 5.85 1.84
C GLY A 202 24.00 7.11 2.68
N ALA A 203 22.77 7.64 2.72
CA ALA A 203 22.42 8.86 3.43
C ALA A 203 22.12 8.63 4.94
N LEU A 204 21.64 7.44 5.29
CA LEU A 204 21.22 7.07 6.65
C LEU A 204 22.23 6.17 7.37
N ASN A 205 23.37 5.89 6.74
CA ASN A 205 24.44 5.07 7.26
C ASN A 205 24.02 3.62 7.58
N TRP A 206 23.17 3.04 6.72
CA TRP A 206 22.80 1.62 6.80
C TRP A 206 23.82 0.74 6.05
N ASP A 207 23.93 -0.53 6.44
CA ASP A 207 24.83 -1.46 5.77
C ASP A 207 24.28 -1.87 4.38
N ARG A 208 24.86 -1.27 3.33
CA ARG A 208 24.51 -1.53 1.92
C ARG A 208 24.69 -2.99 1.50
N ASN A 209 25.58 -3.74 2.16
CA ASN A 209 25.83 -5.13 1.83
C ASN A 209 24.86 -6.10 2.51
N ASN A 210 24.07 -5.61 3.46
CA ASN A 210 23.08 -6.41 4.16
C ASN A 210 21.79 -6.53 3.34
N GLN A 211 21.67 -7.58 2.52
CA GLN A 211 20.51 -7.86 1.68
C GLN A 211 19.21 -8.13 2.48
N GLN A 212 19.32 -8.33 3.80
CA GLN A 212 18.16 -8.43 4.68
C GLN A 212 17.67 -7.08 5.18
N GLN A 213 18.47 -6.03 5.06
CA GLN A 213 18.12 -4.67 5.48
C GLN A 213 17.86 -3.73 4.31
N VAL A 214 18.52 -3.96 3.17
CA VAL A 214 18.54 -3.01 2.05
C VAL A 214 18.26 -3.73 0.74
N PHE A 215 17.36 -3.17 -0.05
CA PHE A 215 17.14 -3.60 -1.43
C PHE A 215 18.40 -3.33 -2.26
N GLN A 216 18.77 -4.30 -3.09
CA GLN A 216 20.01 -4.26 -3.88
C GLN A 216 19.82 -3.50 -5.19
N CYS A 217 19.32 -2.26 -5.11
CA CYS A 217 19.04 -1.38 -6.24
C CYS A 217 19.14 0.09 -5.80
N THR A 218 18.81 1.02 -6.69
CA THR A 218 18.83 2.47 -6.43
C THR A 218 17.56 3.10 -7.02
N ASP A 219 16.70 3.70 -6.20
CA ASP A 219 15.50 4.42 -6.62
C ASP A 219 15.71 5.95 -6.70
N GLY A 220 16.74 6.45 -6.03
CA GLY A 220 17.13 7.86 -6.05
C GLY A 220 16.58 8.69 -4.90
N TYR A 221 15.82 8.11 -3.97
CA TYR A 221 15.22 8.80 -2.84
C TYR A 221 15.76 8.28 -1.50
N VAL A 222 15.88 9.16 -0.52
CA VAL A 222 16.36 8.83 0.84
C VAL A 222 15.17 8.63 1.78
N TYR A 223 14.14 9.41 1.58
CA TYR A 223 12.87 9.41 2.30
C TYR A 223 11.73 9.21 1.29
N THR A 224 10.56 9.80 1.51
CA THR A 224 9.46 9.70 0.56
C THR A 224 9.86 10.20 -0.84
N ALA A 225 9.34 9.54 -1.87
CA ALA A 225 9.35 10.01 -3.25
C ALA A 225 8.07 10.79 -3.58
N PRO A 226 8.07 11.68 -4.58
CA PRO A 226 6.83 12.15 -5.19
C PRO A 226 5.99 10.96 -5.65
N VAL A 227 4.68 11.04 -5.52
CA VAL A 227 3.80 9.94 -5.94
C VAL A 227 3.87 9.69 -7.46
N ALA A 228 3.58 8.48 -7.90
CA ALA A 228 3.56 8.06 -9.32
C ALA A 228 4.91 8.19 -10.06
N GLN A 229 6.03 8.02 -9.36
CA GLN A 229 7.35 7.97 -10.01
C GLN A 229 7.70 6.57 -10.54
N PHE A 230 7.05 5.54 -10.04
CA PHE A 230 7.38 4.14 -10.30
C PHE A 230 6.35 3.46 -11.20
N GLN A 231 6.69 2.25 -11.68
CA GLN A 231 5.81 1.51 -12.57
C GLN A 231 4.56 1.03 -11.83
N ALA A 232 3.40 1.29 -12.43
CA ALA A 232 2.11 0.82 -11.92
C ALA A 232 1.97 -0.70 -12.01
N ASN A 233 1.15 -1.27 -11.14
CA ASN A 233 0.68 -2.65 -11.26
C ASN A 233 -0.37 -2.77 -12.40
N THR A 234 -0.87 -3.99 -12.65
CA THR A 234 -1.82 -4.26 -13.75
C THR A 234 -3.19 -3.60 -13.58
N PHE A 235 -3.53 -3.10 -12.38
CA PHE A 235 -4.73 -2.30 -12.14
C PHE A 235 -4.49 -0.79 -12.34
N GLY A 236 -3.26 -0.39 -12.70
CA GLY A 236 -2.90 1.01 -12.90
C GLY A 236 -2.62 1.77 -11.60
N LEU A 237 -2.37 1.07 -10.50
CA LEU A 237 -2.02 1.65 -9.21
C LEU A 237 -0.49 1.73 -9.05
N THR A 238 -0.01 2.86 -8.56
CA THR A 238 1.40 3.07 -8.19
C THR A 238 1.55 3.13 -6.68
N ASP A 239 2.77 2.96 -6.22
CA ASP A 239 3.17 3.13 -4.83
C ASP A 239 2.38 2.24 -3.84
N MET A 240 1.82 1.10 -4.34
CA MET A 240 1.12 0.13 -3.48
C MET A 240 2.07 -0.59 -2.50
N LEU A 241 3.35 -0.61 -2.80
CA LEU A 241 4.40 -1.16 -1.94
C LEU A 241 5.52 -0.14 -1.84
N GLY A 242 6.08 0.06 -0.64
CA GLY A 242 7.09 1.09 -0.38
C GLY A 242 6.49 2.49 -0.25
N ASN A 243 7.29 3.51 -0.38
CA ASN A 243 7.02 4.92 -0.17
C ASN A 243 6.50 5.20 1.26
N VAL A 244 5.22 4.99 1.53
CA VAL A 244 4.67 5.10 2.89
C VAL A 244 3.70 3.96 3.21
N TRP A 245 3.65 3.55 4.47
CA TRP A 245 2.57 2.71 5.00
C TRP A 245 1.23 3.40 4.80
N GLU A 246 0.18 2.60 4.59
CA GLU A 246 -1.15 3.12 4.32
C GLU A 246 -2.17 2.63 5.35
N TRP A 247 -2.89 3.57 5.98
CA TRP A 247 -4.00 3.28 6.85
C TRP A 247 -5.13 2.58 6.11
N THR A 248 -5.66 1.51 6.69
CA THR A 248 -6.90 0.84 6.24
C THR A 248 -8.05 1.08 7.21
N GLU A 249 -9.26 0.67 6.84
CA GLU A 249 -10.45 0.81 7.68
C GLU A 249 -10.46 -0.17 8.87
N ASP A 250 -9.74 -1.28 8.76
CA ASP A 250 -9.88 -2.46 9.61
C ASP A 250 -9.25 -2.29 10.99
N CYS A 251 -9.92 -2.88 12.00
CA CYS A 251 -9.36 -3.11 13.32
C CYS A 251 -8.35 -4.27 13.26
N TYR A 252 -7.31 -4.22 14.10
CA TYR A 252 -6.31 -5.27 14.09
C TYR A 252 -6.84 -6.56 14.75
N ASN A 253 -6.57 -7.67 14.11
CA ASN A 253 -6.75 -9.03 14.61
C ASN A 253 -5.44 -9.82 14.42
N ALA A 254 -5.06 -10.63 15.40
CA ALA A 254 -3.77 -11.34 15.42
C ALA A 254 -3.71 -12.58 14.49
N SER A 255 -4.76 -12.84 13.72
CA SER A 255 -4.83 -13.85 12.67
C SER A 255 -6.06 -13.60 11.80
N TYR A 256 -6.14 -14.25 10.65
CA TYR A 256 -7.32 -14.20 9.78
C TYR A 256 -8.42 -15.22 10.15
N ASN A 257 -8.34 -15.88 11.32
CA ASN A 257 -9.42 -16.75 11.80
C ASN A 257 -10.68 -15.94 12.05
N GLY A 258 -11.75 -16.22 11.28
CA GLY A 258 -13.02 -15.49 11.35
C GLY A 258 -13.05 -14.16 10.58
N ALA A 259 -12.04 -13.86 9.77
CA ALA A 259 -12.02 -12.69 8.92
C ALA A 259 -13.16 -12.68 7.90
N PRO A 260 -13.73 -11.51 7.55
CA PRO A 260 -14.71 -11.40 6.48
C PRO A 260 -14.17 -11.91 5.13
N THR A 261 -14.97 -12.71 4.42
CA THR A 261 -14.59 -13.26 3.11
C THR A 261 -15.24 -12.54 1.93
N ASN A 262 -15.98 -11.46 2.20
CA ASN A 262 -16.71 -10.67 1.21
C ASN A 262 -16.08 -9.31 0.91
N GLY A 263 -14.86 -9.08 1.36
CA GLY A 263 -14.12 -7.82 1.17
C GLY A 263 -14.56 -6.66 2.07
N SER A 264 -15.51 -6.85 2.98
CA SER A 264 -15.90 -5.82 3.96
C SER A 264 -14.80 -5.61 5.01
N ALA A 265 -14.74 -4.40 5.58
CA ALA A 265 -13.83 -4.09 6.67
C ALA A 265 -14.11 -4.96 7.91
N TRP A 266 -13.06 -5.43 8.55
CA TRP A 266 -13.14 -6.18 9.79
C TRP A 266 -13.15 -5.23 10.98
N LEU A 267 -14.36 -4.86 11.44
CA LEU A 267 -14.58 -3.84 12.47
C LEU A 267 -14.74 -4.44 13.89
N THR A 268 -14.31 -5.68 14.08
CA THR A 268 -14.22 -6.33 15.39
C THR A 268 -12.76 -6.64 15.73
N GLY A 269 -12.45 -6.88 17.00
CA GLY A 269 -11.08 -7.03 17.48
C GLY A 269 -10.62 -5.79 18.25
N ASP A 270 -9.31 -5.53 18.25
CA ASP A 270 -8.76 -4.35 18.90
C ASP A 270 -8.79 -3.14 17.93
N CYS A 271 -9.82 -2.31 18.06
CA CYS A 271 -10.02 -1.14 17.22
C CYS A 271 -9.25 0.12 17.69
N SER A 272 -8.55 0.09 18.82
CA SER A 272 -7.53 1.09 19.15
C SER A 272 -6.32 0.95 18.24
N LEU A 273 -6.10 -0.26 17.73
CA LEU A 273 -5.07 -0.60 16.77
C LEU A 273 -5.70 -0.78 15.38
N ARG A 274 -5.17 -0.07 14.40
CA ARG A 274 -5.60 -0.16 13.01
C ARG A 274 -4.54 -0.84 12.16
N VAL A 275 -5.00 -1.52 11.12
CA VAL A 275 -4.09 -2.16 10.17
C VAL A 275 -3.50 -1.11 9.23
N ILE A 276 -2.17 -1.16 9.06
CA ILE A 276 -1.44 -0.44 8.01
C ILE A 276 -0.79 -1.45 7.06
N ARG A 277 -0.65 -1.07 5.79
CA ARG A 277 -0.23 -1.95 4.70
C ARG A 277 0.83 -1.28 3.83
N GLY A 278 1.61 -2.09 3.10
CA GLY A 278 2.48 -1.66 1.99
C GLY A 278 3.96 -1.62 2.29
N GLY A 279 4.36 -1.32 3.51
CA GLY A 279 5.74 -0.93 3.81
C GLY A 279 6.01 0.51 3.44
N SER A 280 7.20 0.98 3.70
CA SER A 280 7.61 2.37 3.47
C SER A 280 9.03 2.46 2.89
N TRP A 281 9.49 3.68 2.66
CA TRP A 281 10.86 4.01 2.25
C TRP A 281 11.95 3.46 3.19
N SER A 282 11.61 3.12 4.43
CA SER A 282 12.54 2.66 5.47
C SER A 282 12.45 1.16 5.77
N ASP A 283 11.57 0.42 5.10
CA ASP A 283 11.30 -0.97 5.44
C ASP A 283 12.21 -1.97 4.72
N ILE A 284 12.58 -3.00 5.46
CA ILE A 284 13.42 -4.10 4.97
C ILE A 284 12.73 -4.92 3.86
N PRO A 285 13.51 -5.58 2.98
CA PRO A 285 12.95 -6.33 1.85
C PRO A 285 11.91 -7.39 2.22
N GLY A 286 12.07 -8.05 3.37
CA GLY A 286 11.11 -9.04 3.87
C GLY A 286 9.76 -8.47 4.29
N SER A 287 9.66 -7.16 4.53
CA SER A 287 8.42 -6.48 4.97
C SER A 287 7.65 -5.83 3.84
N VAL A 288 8.31 -5.41 2.75
CA VAL A 288 7.63 -4.80 1.60
C VAL A 288 6.99 -5.88 0.74
N ARG A 289 5.76 -6.28 1.09
CA ARG A 289 4.99 -7.38 0.46
C ARG A 289 3.50 -7.10 0.50
N SER A 290 2.77 -7.66 -0.47
CA SER A 290 1.32 -7.48 -0.56
C SER A 290 0.57 -8.01 0.67
N ALA A 291 1.02 -9.11 1.27
CA ALA A 291 0.38 -9.73 2.43
C ALA A 291 0.86 -9.18 3.78
N PHE A 292 2.00 -8.47 3.82
CA PHE A 292 2.55 -8.00 5.09
C PHE A 292 1.63 -6.94 5.71
N ARG A 293 1.35 -7.11 6.97
CA ARG A 293 0.45 -6.26 7.75
C ARG A 293 1.09 -5.87 9.07
N VAL A 294 0.82 -4.66 9.50
CA VAL A 294 1.28 -4.14 10.79
C VAL A 294 0.12 -3.45 11.49
N ARG A 295 0.10 -3.52 12.81
CA ARG A 295 -0.81 -2.74 13.64
C ARG A 295 -0.16 -1.44 14.07
N ASN A 296 -0.91 -0.37 14.03
CA ASN A 296 -0.49 0.90 14.59
C ASN A 296 -1.64 1.52 15.41
N ASP A 297 -1.31 2.24 16.47
CA ASP A 297 -2.31 2.96 17.26
C ASP A 297 -3.03 3.99 16.35
N ALA A 298 -4.37 4.01 16.43
CA ALA A 298 -5.18 4.91 15.60
C ALA A 298 -4.85 6.41 15.82
N ALA A 299 -4.24 6.76 16.94
CA ALA A 299 -3.81 8.12 17.26
C ALA A 299 -2.34 8.40 16.90
N ASN A 300 -1.56 7.35 16.55
CA ASN A 300 -0.13 7.50 16.26
C ASN A 300 0.09 8.28 14.97
N ARG A 301 1.16 9.08 14.96
CA ARG A 301 1.68 9.79 13.78
C ARG A 301 3.15 9.48 13.63
N ASP A 302 3.57 9.09 12.45
CA ASP A 302 4.96 8.86 12.11
C ASP A 302 5.27 9.34 10.69
N ASN A 303 6.53 9.56 10.37
CA ASN A 303 6.95 10.16 9.11
C ASN A 303 7.12 9.15 7.96
N PHE A 304 6.56 7.96 8.11
CA PHE A 304 6.54 6.90 7.12
C PHE A 304 5.14 6.28 6.94
N THR A 305 4.10 6.83 7.57
CA THR A 305 2.70 6.38 7.42
C THR A 305 1.82 7.51 6.89
N GLY A 306 1.14 7.21 5.79
CA GLY A 306 0.13 8.03 5.14
C GLY A 306 -1.13 7.22 4.85
N PHE A 307 -1.83 7.52 3.77
CA PHE A 307 -3.03 6.78 3.37
C PHE A 307 -3.40 7.02 1.90
N ARG A 308 -4.14 6.10 1.32
CA ARG A 308 -4.88 6.33 0.06
C ARG A 308 -6.38 6.20 0.29
N VAL A 309 -7.18 6.66 -0.67
CA VAL A 309 -8.62 6.61 -0.55
C VAL A 309 -9.21 5.56 -1.49
N ALA A 310 -10.30 4.95 -1.05
CA ALA A 310 -11.20 4.16 -1.86
C ALA A 310 -12.54 4.88 -2.00
N ARG A 311 -13.35 4.47 -2.99
CA ARG A 311 -14.69 4.99 -3.23
C ARG A 311 -15.61 3.82 -3.60
N THR A 312 -16.75 3.73 -2.94
CA THR A 312 -17.81 2.82 -3.35
C THR A 312 -18.48 3.37 -4.62
N ASN A 313 -18.63 2.51 -5.63
CA ASN A 313 -19.26 2.87 -6.92
C ASN A 313 -20.77 2.86 -6.83
#